data_425b94a6534980342adfc9726b1682de
#
_entry.id   425b94a6534980342adfc9726b1682de
#
_cell.length_a   1.000
_cell.length_b   1.000
_cell.length_c   1.000
_cell.angle_alpha   90.00
_cell.angle_beta   90.00
_cell.angle_gamma   90.00
#
_symmetry.space_group_name_H-M   'P 1'
#
loop_
_entity.id
_entity.type
_entity.pdbx_description
1 polymer ?
#
loop_
_entity_poly.entity_id
_entity_poly.type
_entity_poly.pdbx_seq_one_letter_code
_entity_poly.pdbx_strand_id
1 'polypeptide(L)'
;LKAAGLDRVTISLDSLDDAIFRRMNDVDFPVAEVLAGIDAAQAAGLQRIKVNMVVKRGTNDHEIVRMAQHFRGSGITLRFIEYMDVGATNGWRMDQVVPSAEVIARLQAALPLVPLAAQAPGETAKRWGWADAQGRHDPALGEIGVISSVTEAFCGACNRARLSMEGRLYLCLFANQGWDLRSLLRSTASDAQLSAAIAHIW
;
A
#
# COMPACT_ATOMS: atom_id res chain seq x y z
N LEU A 1 -18.42 3.57 -10.61
CA LEU A 1 -17.84 2.49 -9.82
C LEU A 1 -18.57 2.29 -8.49
N LYS A 2 -18.84 3.37 -7.70
CA LYS A 2 -19.58 3.26 -6.44
C LYS A 2 -20.95 2.61 -6.63
N ALA A 3 -21.73 3.06 -7.63
CA ALA A 3 -23.04 2.47 -7.97
C ALA A 3 -22.96 0.98 -8.40
N ALA A 4 -21.80 0.52 -8.85
CA ALA A 4 -21.52 -0.88 -9.18
C ALA A 4 -21.02 -1.72 -7.99
N GLY A 5 -21.04 -1.15 -6.76
CA GLY A 5 -20.66 -1.86 -5.55
C GLY A 5 -19.22 -1.69 -5.09
N LEU A 6 -18.44 -0.77 -5.68
CA LEU A 6 -17.08 -0.47 -5.18
C LEU A 6 -17.17 0.26 -3.83
N ASP A 7 -16.56 -0.30 -2.79
CA ASP A 7 -16.59 0.27 -1.45
C ASP A 7 -15.36 1.12 -1.12
N ARG A 8 -14.19 0.72 -1.60
CA ARG A 8 -12.91 1.33 -1.21
C ARG A 8 -11.90 1.31 -2.34
N VAL A 9 -10.97 2.26 -2.27
CA VAL A 9 -9.83 2.33 -3.20
C VAL A 9 -8.51 2.48 -2.43
N THR A 10 -7.45 2.07 -3.08
CA THR A 10 -6.08 2.40 -2.67
C THR A 10 -5.41 3.12 -3.84
N ILE A 11 -4.84 4.27 -3.57
CA ILE A 11 -4.27 5.18 -4.58
C ILE A 11 -2.78 5.32 -4.28
N SER A 12 -1.94 5.28 -5.30
CA SER A 12 -0.50 5.54 -5.17
C SER A 12 -0.22 7.03 -5.32
N LEU A 13 0.54 7.59 -4.37
CA LEU A 13 0.95 8.99 -4.38
C LEU A 13 2.28 9.12 -3.62
N ASP A 14 3.37 9.21 -4.35
CA ASP A 14 4.72 9.16 -3.79
C ASP A 14 5.29 10.54 -3.42
N SER A 15 4.62 11.64 -3.77
CA SER A 15 4.96 13.02 -3.40
C SER A 15 3.80 13.96 -3.71
N LEU A 16 3.77 15.11 -3.03
CA LEU A 16 2.92 16.26 -3.37
C LEU A 16 3.61 17.25 -4.34
N ASP A 17 4.90 17.06 -4.60
CA ASP A 17 5.66 17.80 -5.59
C ASP A 17 5.57 17.08 -6.94
N ASP A 18 5.15 17.81 -7.99
CA ASP A 18 4.91 17.22 -9.32
C ASP A 18 6.18 16.65 -9.96
N ALA A 19 7.33 17.32 -9.78
CA ALA A 19 8.58 16.86 -10.35
C ALA A 19 9.10 15.57 -9.66
N ILE A 20 8.95 15.49 -8.34
CA ILE A 20 9.29 14.29 -7.57
C ILE A 20 8.33 13.15 -7.92
N PHE A 21 7.03 13.44 -7.98
CA PHE A 21 6.01 12.46 -8.30
C PHE A 21 6.25 11.82 -9.67
N ARG A 22 6.45 12.62 -10.73
CA ARG A 22 6.75 12.14 -12.09
C ARG A 22 8.02 11.29 -12.14
N ARG A 23 9.07 11.71 -11.44
CA ARG A 23 10.33 10.95 -11.34
C ARG A 23 10.17 9.60 -10.64
N MET A 24 9.29 9.52 -9.64
CA MET A 24 9.00 8.27 -8.91
C MET A 24 8.20 7.28 -9.76
N ASN A 25 7.25 7.78 -10.55
CA ASN A 25 6.34 6.95 -11.35
C ASN A 25 6.89 6.62 -12.76
N ASP A 26 7.93 7.31 -13.21
CA ASP A 26 8.49 7.19 -14.55
C ASP A 26 7.43 7.37 -15.67
N VAL A 27 6.46 8.23 -15.42
CA VAL A 27 5.39 8.58 -16.38
C VAL A 27 5.14 10.08 -16.37
N ASP A 28 4.75 10.62 -17.53
CA ASP A 28 4.36 12.02 -17.66
C ASP A 28 2.87 12.19 -17.26
N PHE A 29 2.63 12.09 -15.96
CA PHE A 29 1.29 12.25 -15.38
C PHE A 29 1.37 13.22 -14.19
N PRO A 30 0.57 14.31 -14.17
CA PRO A 30 0.68 15.33 -13.15
C PRO A 30 0.07 14.89 -11.81
N VAL A 31 0.71 15.24 -10.71
CA VAL A 31 0.23 14.96 -9.36
C VAL A 31 -1.17 15.53 -9.09
N ALA A 32 -1.51 16.64 -9.72
CA ALA A 32 -2.82 17.29 -9.59
C ALA A 32 -3.97 16.37 -10.01
N GLU A 33 -3.78 15.52 -11.03
CA GLU A 33 -4.79 14.55 -11.48
C GLU A 33 -5.00 13.44 -10.43
N VAL A 34 -3.96 13.03 -9.72
CA VAL A 34 -4.09 12.05 -8.63
C VAL A 34 -4.86 12.66 -7.47
N LEU A 35 -4.54 13.91 -7.10
CA LEU A 35 -5.24 14.63 -6.04
C LEU A 35 -6.72 14.83 -6.38
N ALA A 36 -7.02 15.25 -7.62
CA ALA A 36 -8.40 15.36 -8.12
C ALA A 36 -9.13 13.99 -8.09
N GLY A 37 -8.43 12.90 -8.39
CA GLY A 37 -8.96 11.54 -8.27
C GLY A 37 -9.28 11.13 -6.82
N ILE A 38 -8.47 11.56 -5.86
CA ILE A 38 -8.72 11.36 -4.42
C ILE A 38 -9.99 12.12 -4.00
N ASP A 39 -10.10 13.40 -4.36
CA ASP A 39 -11.26 14.24 -4.08
C ASP A 39 -12.54 13.64 -4.69
N ALA A 40 -12.47 13.18 -5.93
CA ALA A 40 -13.58 12.51 -6.61
C ALA A 40 -13.99 11.21 -5.91
N ALA A 41 -13.03 10.44 -5.39
CA ALA A 41 -13.32 9.21 -4.63
C ALA A 41 -14.05 9.53 -3.31
N GLN A 42 -13.64 10.58 -2.60
CA GLN A 42 -14.31 11.05 -1.39
C GLN A 42 -15.71 11.57 -1.70
N ALA A 43 -15.85 12.42 -2.72
CA ALA A 43 -17.14 12.97 -3.17
C ALA A 43 -18.12 11.87 -3.62
N ALA A 44 -17.64 10.78 -4.21
CA ALA A 44 -18.44 9.61 -4.57
C ALA A 44 -18.88 8.77 -3.35
N GLY A 45 -18.44 9.10 -2.13
CA GLY A 45 -18.77 8.37 -0.90
C GLY A 45 -18.07 7.03 -0.77
N LEU A 46 -16.91 6.85 -1.42
CA LEU A 46 -16.06 5.68 -1.18
C LEU A 46 -15.51 5.74 0.25
N GLN A 47 -15.58 4.61 0.95
CA GLN A 47 -15.14 4.50 2.33
C GLN A 47 -13.70 3.97 2.42
N ARG A 48 -13.01 4.26 3.54
CA ARG A 48 -11.69 3.68 3.84
C ARG A 48 -10.68 3.87 2.71
N ILE A 49 -10.64 5.06 2.13
CA ILE A 49 -9.64 5.41 1.12
C ILE A 49 -8.25 5.30 1.74
N LYS A 50 -7.34 4.66 1.01
CA LYS A 50 -5.94 4.54 1.40
C LYS A 50 -5.06 5.19 0.34
N VAL A 51 -4.05 5.91 0.78
CA VAL A 51 -2.98 6.43 -0.06
C VAL A 51 -1.69 5.71 0.29
N ASN A 52 -1.01 5.15 -0.71
CA ASN A 52 0.28 4.51 -0.57
C ASN A 52 1.38 5.43 -1.06
N MET A 53 2.43 5.59 -0.26
CA MET A 53 3.68 6.25 -0.62
C MET A 53 4.82 5.26 -0.49
N VAL A 54 5.48 4.91 -1.58
CA VAL A 54 6.76 4.20 -1.56
C VAL A 54 7.84 5.21 -1.20
N VAL A 55 8.61 4.94 -0.15
CA VAL A 55 9.67 5.85 0.34
C VAL A 55 11.02 5.41 -0.18
N LYS A 56 11.65 6.27 -1.01
CA LYS A 56 12.97 6.05 -1.57
C LYS A 56 13.95 7.10 -1.08
N ARG A 57 15.03 6.67 -0.43
CA ARG A 57 16.07 7.55 0.11
C ARG A 57 16.69 8.42 -0.98
N GLY A 58 16.87 9.70 -0.67
CA GLY A 58 17.44 10.69 -1.59
C GLY A 58 16.53 11.09 -2.74
N THR A 59 15.28 10.60 -2.78
CA THR A 59 14.31 10.96 -3.83
C THR A 59 13.08 11.66 -3.24
N ASN A 60 12.31 11.00 -2.36
CA ASN A 60 11.10 11.54 -1.77
C ASN A 60 11.05 11.38 -0.24
N ASP A 61 12.08 10.89 0.40
CA ASP A 61 12.13 10.64 1.85
C ASP A 61 12.02 11.93 2.70
N HIS A 62 12.30 13.10 2.13
CA HIS A 62 12.07 14.40 2.76
C HIS A 62 10.58 14.81 2.77
N GLU A 63 9.73 14.17 1.97
CA GLU A 63 8.29 14.42 1.91
C GLU A 63 7.49 13.70 3.01
N ILE A 64 8.08 12.79 3.78
CA ILE A 64 7.39 11.94 4.76
C ILE A 64 6.49 12.75 5.70
N VAL A 65 7.03 13.79 6.34
CA VAL A 65 6.27 14.61 7.31
C VAL A 65 5.20 15.44 6.60
N ARG A 66 5.53 16.03 5.46
CA ARG A 66 4.60 16.84 4.65
C ARG A 66 3.40 16.02 4.17
N MET A 67 3.65 14.80 3.68
CA MET A 67 2.60 13.86 3.27
C MET A 67 1.69 13.48 4.44
N ALA A 68 2.28 13.18 5.60
CA ALA A 68 1.50 12.86 6.81
C ALA A 68 0.60 14.02 7.23
N GLN A 69 1.13 15.25 7.24
CA GLN A 69 0.37 16.46 7.59
C GLN A 69 -0.78 16.73 6.59
N HIS A 70 -0.55 16.50 5.30
CA HIS A 70 -1.54 16.71 4.25
C HIS A 70 -2.78 15.84 4.44
N PHE A 71 -2.61 14.57 4.85
CA PHE A 71 -3.73 13.64 5.05
C PHE A 71 -4.29 13.62 6.47
N ARG A 72 -3.71 14.40 7.41
CA ARG A 72 -4.24 14.49 8.77
C ARG A 72 -5.67 15.03 8.76
N GLY A 73 -6.60 14.31 9.42
CA GLY A 73 -8.00 14.72 9.52
C GLY A 73 -8.82 14.58 8.23
N SER A 74 -8.24 14.06 7.15
CA SER A 74 -8.94 13.88 5.86
C SER A 74 -9.85 12.64 5.80
N GLY A 75 -9.78 11.75 6.79
CA GLY A 75 -10.41 10.43 6.74
C GLY A 75 -9.68 9.41 5.85
N ILE A 76 -8.53 9.78 5.29
CA ILE A 76 -7.69 8.93 4.43
C ILE A 76 -6.56 8.32 5.27
N THR A 77 -6.33 7.03 5.10
CA THR A 77 -5.17 6.36 5.73
C THR A 77 -3.96 6.46 4.80
N LEU A 78 -2.96 7.24 5.20
CA LEU A 78 -1.66 7.25 4.50
C LEU A 78 -0.83 6.05 4.92
N ARG A 79 -0.23 5.34 3.95
CA ARG A 79 0.66 4.21 4.21
C ARG A 79 2.02 4.43 3.56
N PHE A 80 3.05 4.42 4.35
CA PHE A 80 4.44 4.41 3.90
C PHE A 80 4.91 2.98 3.66
N ILE A 81 5.55 2.75 2.53
CA ILE A 81 6.02 1.42 2.09
C ILE A 81 7.51 1.53 1.83
N GLU A 82 8.29 0.62 2.38
CA GLU A 82 9.71 0.52 2.06
C GLU A 82 9.92 0.22 0.57
N TYR A 83 10.89 0.90 -0.05
CA TYR A 83 11.23 0.68 -1.45
C TYR A 83 11.73 -0.74 -1.68
N MET A 84 11.01 -1.49 -2.51
CA MET A 84 11.23 -2.92 -2.73
C MET A 84 11.88 -3.22 -4.07
N ASP A 85 12.61 -4.34 -4.14
CA ASP A 85 13.07 -4.95 -5.38
C ASP A 85 11.91 -5.68 -6.10
N VAL A 86 11.07 -4.91 -6.78
CA VAL A 86 9.95 -5.44 -7.57
C VAL A 86 10.20 -5.19 -9.06
N GLY A 87 10.52 -6.24 -9.77
CA GLY A 87 10.82 -6.17 -11.20
C GLY A 87 12.31 -5.88 -11.52
N ALA A 88 12.75 -6.36 -12.68
CA ALA A 88 14.15 -6.35 -13.08
C ALA A 88 14.68 -4.98 -13.53
N THR A 89 13.82 -3.94 -13.63
CA THR A 89 14.16 -2.67 -14.28
C THR A 89 14.28 -1.47 -13.35
N ASN A 90 13.92 -1.60 -12.06
CA ASN A 90 13.87 -0.47 -11.14
C ASN A 90 15.24 -0.05 -10.57
N GLY A 91 16.32 -0.82 -10.85
CA GLY A 91 17.67 -0.53 -10.37
C GLY A 91 17.75 -0.49 -8.84
N TRP A 92 17.00 -1.34 -8.15
CA TRP A 92 16.89 -1.36 -6.70
C TRP A 92 18.24 -1.56 -6.02
N ARG A 93 18.47 -0.81 -4.94
CA ARG A 93 19.65 -0.94 -4.08
C ARG A 93 19.24 -0.78 -2.63
N MET A 94 19.83 -1.55 -1.74
CA MET A 94 19.53 -1.54 -0.30
C MET A 94 19.79 -0.19 0.37
N ASP A 95 20.80 0.56 -0.09
CA ASP A 95 21.13 1.90 0.42
C ASP A 95 20.06 2.97 0.12
N GLN A 96 19.15 2.68 -0.80
CA GLN A 96 17.98 3.52 -1.12
C GLN A 96 16.75 3.19 -0.28
N VAL A 97 16.79 2.16 0.53
CA VAL A 97 15.69 1.80 1.44
C VAL A 97 15.73 2.73 2.66
N VAL A 98 14.57 3.30 2.99
CA VAL A 98 14.33 3.97 4.28
C VAL A 98 13.57 2.98 5.16
N PRO A 99 14.20 2.43 6.21
CA PRO A 99 13.54 1.49 7.11
C PRO A 99 12.27 2.08 7.73
N SER A 100 11.24 1.28 7.92
CA SER A 100 10.00 1.71 8.56
C SER A 100 10.21 2.31 9.95
N ALA A 101 11.19 1.80 10.71
CA ALA A 101 11.58 2.37 12.00
C ALA A 101 12.09 3.82 11.85
N GLU A 102 12.86 4.12 10.79
CA GLU A 102 13.33 5.47 10.50
C GLU A 102 12.16 6.38 10.08
N VAL A 103 11.24 5.89 9.25
CA VAL A 103 10.02 6.64 8.88
C VAL A 103 9.26 7.06 10.13
N ILE A 104 9.01 6.11 11.05
CA ILE A 104 8.30 6.40 12.31
C ILE A 104 9.09 7.38 13.20
N ALA A 105 10.39 7.21 13.33
CA ALA A 105 11.21 8.13 14.12
C ALA A 105 11.13 9.57 13.59
N ARG A 106 11.20 9.77 12.27
CA ARG A 106 11.05 11.08 11.62
C ARG A 106 9.66 11.68 11.86
N LEU A 107 8.61 10.85 11.75
CA LEU A 107 7.24 11.28 12.01
C LEU A 107 7.05 11.68 13.49
N GLN A 108 7.49 10.85 14.44
CA GLN A 108 7.33 11.12 15.88
C GLN A 108 8.15 12.32 16.36
N ALA A 109 9.26 12.65 15.71
CA ALA A 109 10.02 13.87 16.00
C ALA A 109 9.24 15.15 15.67
N ALA A 110 8.28 15.08 14.74
CA ALA A 110 7.53 16.24 14.25
C ALA A 110 6.03 16.21 14.63
N LEU A 111 5.48 15.04 14.94
CA LEU A 111 4.04 14.82 15.02
C LEU A 111 3.70 13.88 16.19
N PRO A 112 2.58 14.13 16.91
CA PRO A 112 2.16 13.29 18.02
C PRO A 112 1.52 11.99 17.47
N LEU A 113 2.26 10.88 17.49
CA LEU A 113 1.78 9.57 17.03
C LEU A 113 1.89 8.52 18.14
N VAL A 114 0.88 7.66 18.22
CA VAL A 114 0.81 6.49 19.11
C VAL A 114 0.60 5.21 18.34
N PRO A 115 1.22 4.09 18.76
CA PRO A 115 1.01 2.80 18.09
C PRO A 115 -0.42 2.30 18.29
N LEU A 116 -0.97 1.63 17.26
CA LEU A 116 -2.29 1.01 17.30
C LEU A 116 -2.15 -0.51 17.10
N ALA A 117 -3.03 -1.27 17.74
CA ALA A 117 -3.10 -2.72 17.53
C ALA A 117 -3.54 -3.07 16.10
N ALA A 118 -3.10 -4.22 15.60
CA ALA A 118 -3.56 -4.76 14.32
C ALA A 118 -5.07 -5.03 14.36
N GLN A 119 -5.76 -4.82 13.25
CA GLN A 119 -7.21 -5.05 13.13
C GLN A 119 -7.54 -6.49 12.73
N ALA A 120 -6.59 -7.18 12.09
CA ALA A 120 -6.76 -8.55 11.65
C ALA A 120 -5.42 -9.30 11.62
N PRO A 121 -5.43 -10.64 11.76
CA PRO A 121 -4.26 -11.47 11.49
C PRO A 121 -3.75 -11.25 10.04
N GLY A 122 -2.44 -11.20 9.86
CA GLY A 122 -1.82 -11.00 8.54
C GLY A 122 -1.92 -9.56 7.99
N GLU A 123 -2.33 -8.58 8.81
CA GLU A 123 -2.27 -7.17 8.42
C GLU A 123 -0.81 -6.77 8.10
N THR A 124 -0.59 -6.21 6.91
CA THR A 124 0.77 -5.90 6.43
C THR A 124 1.32 -4.59 6.96
N ALA A 125 0.45 -3.66 7.34
CA ALA A 125 0.84 -2.36 7.84
C ALA A 125 0.81 -2.34 9.37
N LYS A 126 1.90 -1.97 10.01
CA LYS A 126 1.88 -1.52 11.41
C LYS A 126 1.17 -0.16 11.46
N ARG A 127 0.21 -0.03 12.36
CA ARG A 127 -0.69 1.12 12.42
C ARG A 127 -0.27 2.11 13.51
N TRP A 128 -0.42 3.38 13.20
CA TRP A 128 -0.14 4.51 14.11
C TRP A 128 -1.29 5.49 14.03
N GLY A 129 -1.79 5.94 15.16
CA GLY A 129 -2.85 6.94 15.25
C GLY A 129 -2.28 8.30 15.61
N TRP A 130 -2.95 9.36 15.19
CA TRP A 130 -2.69 10.69 15.68
C TRP A 130 -3.13 10.79 17.15
N ALA A 131 -2.28 11.39 17.99
CA ALA A 131 -2.58 11.55 19.39
C ALA A 131 -3.23 12.92 19.69
N ASP A 132 -4.17 12.91 20.65
CA ASP A 132 -4.70 14.10 21.28
C ASP A 132 -3.69 14.73 22.27
N ALA A 133 -4.08 15.81 22.92
CA ALA A 133 -3.24 16.50 23.91
C ALA A 133 -2.93 15.64 25.16
N GLN A 134 -3.68 14.55 25.37
CA GLN A 134 -3.48 13.58 26.45
C GLN A 134 -2.67 12.37 26.01
N GLY A 135 -2.17 12.35 24.78
CA GLY A 135 -1.40 11.24 24.22
C GLY A 135 -2.24 10.02 23.85
N ARG A 136 -3.57 10.14 23.67
CA ARG A 136 -4.46 9.06 23.24
C ARG A 136 -4.80 9.21 21.77
N HIS A 137 -5.03 8.09 21.09
CA HIS A 137 -5.46 8.11 19.69
C HIS A 137 -6.74 8.93 19.51
N ASP A 138 -6.71 9.90 18.61
CA ASP A 138 -7.88 10.64 18.14
C ASP A 138 -8.30 10.10 16.76
N PRO A 139 -9.39 9.31 16.68
CA PRO A 139 -9.85 8.74 15.40
C PRO A 139 -10.24 9.79 14.36
N ALA A 140 -10.63 11.00 14.78
CA ALA A 140 -11.00 12.09 13.86
C ALA A 140 -9.79 12.61 13.06
N LEU A 141 -8.60 12.45 13.60
CA LEU A 141 -7.36 12.84 12.93
C LEU A 141 -6.81 11.75 12.00
N GLY A 142 -7.37 10.53 12.06
CA GLY A 142 -7.04 9.43 11.17
C GLY A 142 -5.84 8.59 11.63
N GLU A 143 -5.29 7.85 10.68
CA GLU A 143 -4.23 6.86 10.92
C GLU A 143 -3.14 6.92 9.87
N ILE A 144 -1.96 6.48 10.26
CA ILE A 144 -0.81 6.21 9.39
C ILE A 144 -0.47 4.73 9.47
N GLY A 145 -0.12 4.12 8.34
CA GLY A 145 0.42 2.77 8.27
C GLY A 145 1.87 2.77 7.82
N VAL A 146 2.68 1.82 8.29
CA VAL A 146 4.01 1.54 7.74
C VAL A 146 4.10 0.07 7.33
N ILE A 147 4.63 -0.18 6.14
CA ILE A 147 4.76 -1.53 5.57
C ILE A 147 6.24 -1.83 5.41
N SER A 148 6.78 -2.65 6.33
CA SER A 148 8.19 -3.03 6.39
C SER A 148 8.47 -4.20 5.43
N SER A 149 8.43 -3.90 4.13
CA SER A 149 8.54 -4.92 3.08
C SER A 149 9.93 -5.54 2.96
N VAL A 150 10.96 -4.85 3.43
CA VAL A 150 12.38 -5.20 3.28
C VAL A 150 13.01 -5.49 4.64
N THR A 151 12.90 -4.56 5.59
CA THR A 151 13.61 -4.66 6.86
C THR A 151 12.93 -5.57 7.88
N GLU A 152 11.62 -5.79 7.75
CA GLU A 152 10.85 -6.66 8.64
C GLU A 152 9.79 -7.42 7.82
N ALA A 153 10.25 -8.37 7.02
CA ALA A 153 9.41 -9.12 6.10
C ALA A 153 8.31 -9.91 6.83
N PHE A 154 7.05 -9.69 6.40
CA PHE A 154 5.85 -10.33 6.95
C PHE A 154 5.43 -11.60 6.20
N CYS A 155 6.39 -12.29 5.57
CA CYS A 155 6.14 -13.43 4.68
C CYS A 155 5.50 -14.62 5.40
N GLY A 156 5.82 -14.87 6.68
CA GLY A 156 5.28 -15.99 7.45
C GLY A 156 3.77 -15.93 7.73
N ALA A 157 3.16 -14.74 7.63
CA ALA A 157 1.71 -14.53 7.81
C ALA A 157 1.04 -14.01 6.53
N CYS A 158 1.69 -14.19 5.36
CA CYS A 158 1.17 -13.67 4.09
C CYS A 158 -0.01 -14.50 3.59
N ASN A 159 -1.16 -13.86 3.45
CA ASN A 159 -2.41 -14.45 2.96
C ASN A 159 -2.88 -13.81 1.63
N ARG A 160 -1.95 -13.49 0.74
CA ARG A 160 -2.24 -12.80 -0.53
C ARG A 160 -1.90 -13.67 -1.71
N ALA A 161 -2.85 -13.75 -2.67
CA ALA A 161 -2.63 -14.33 -3.98
C ALA A 161 -2.72 -13.26 -5.07
N ARG A 162 -2.16 -13.55 -6.22
CA ARG A 162 -2.21 -12.69 -7.41
C ARG A 162 -2.52 -13.56 -8.62
N LEU A 163 -3.52 -13.15 -9.39
CA LEU A 163 -3.85 -13.76 -10.66
C LEU A 163 -3.32 -12.86 -11.77
N SER A 164 -2.46 -13.39 -12.64
CA SER A 164 -1.98 -12.65 -13.81
C SER A 164 -3.00 -12.65 -14.93
N MET A 165 -2.81 -11.77 -15.94
CA MET A 165 -3.65 -11.71 -17.14
C MET A 165 -3.60 -13.01 -17.95
N GLU A 166 -2.50 -13.75 -17.86
CA GLU A 166 -2.32 -15.06 -18.50
C GLU A 166 -3.06 -16.18 -17.74
N GLY A 167 -3.70 -15.86 -16.60
CA GLY A 167 -4.42 -16.82 -15.78
C GLY A 167 -3.50 -17.71 -14.93
N ARG A 168 -2.37 -17.17 -14.50
CA ARG A 168 -1.47 -17.85 -13.54
C ARG A 168 -1.66 -17.30 -12.13
N LEU A 169 -1.77 -18.20 -11.15
CA LEU A 169 -1.88 -17.86 -9.73
C LEU A 169 -0.51 -17.83 -9.09
N TYR A 170 -0.19 -16.73 -8.40
CA TYR A 170 1.05 -16.52 -7.67
C TYR A 170 0.75 -16.28 -6.19
N LEU A 171 1.44 -16.95 -5.29
CA LEU A 171 1.30 -16.77 -3.84
C LEU A 171 2.30 -15.75 -3.28
N CYS A 172 3.31 -15.36 -4.05
CA CYS A 172 4.32 -14.39 -3.64
C CYS A 172 4.50 -13.30 -4.70
N LEU A 173 4.76 -12.07 -4.26
CA LEU A 173 5.08 -10.95 -5.16
C LEU A 173 6.39 -11.20 -5.94
N PHE A 174 7.33 -11.91 -5.34
CA PHE A 174 8.64 -12.22 -5.91
C PHE A 174 8.70 -13.57 -6.64
N ALA A 175 7.55 -14.27 -6.75
CA ALA A 175 7.52 -15.53 -7.47
C ALA A 175 7.71 -15.30 -8.97
N ASN A 176 8.63 -16.03 -9.57
CA ASN A 176 8.88 -16.04 -11.01
C ASN A 176 8.10 -17.14 -11.76
N GLN A 177 7.48 -18.06 -11.01
CA GLN A 177 6.61 -19.11 -11.54
C GLN A 177 5.26 -19.09 -10.85
N GLY A 178 4.18 -19.26 -11.61
CA GLY A 178 2.80 -19.34 -11.13
C GLY A 178 2.12 -20.61 -11.61
N TRP A 179 1.08 -21.04 -10.87
CA TRP A 179 0.25 -22.19 -11.25
C TRP A 179 -0.72 -21.81 -12.36
N ASP A 180 -0.80 -22.63 -13.39
CA ASP A 180 -1.66 -22.41 -14.56
C ASP A 180 -3.12 -22.78 -14.23
N LEU A 181 -3.91 -21.78 -13.84
CA LEU A 181 -5.35 -21.93 -13.68
C LEU A 181 -6.10 -21.77 -14.99
N ARG A 182 -5.52 -21.10 -15.99
CA ARG A 182 -6.17 -20.88 -17.29
C ARG A 182 -6.42 -22.20 -18.01
N SER A 183 -5.44 -23.09 -18.07
CA SER A 183 -5.59 -24.40 -18.72
C SER A 183 -6.68 -25.21 -18.03
N LEU A 184 -6.74 -25.18 -16.69
CA LEU A 184 -7.79 -25.85 -15.94
C LEU A 184 -9.17 -25.23 -16.22
N LEU A 185 -9.30 -23.91 -16.24
CA LEU A 185 -10.54 -23.19 -16.52
C LEU A 185 -11.04 -23.43 -17.96
N ARG A 186 -10.14 -23.65 -18.91
CA ARG A 186 -10.46 -23.90 -20.34
C ARG A 186 -10.65 -25.39 -20.66
N SER A 187 -10.46 -26.25 -19.67
CA SER A 187 -10.74 -27.69 -19.80
C SER A 187 -12.23 -28.00 -19.51
N THR A 188 -12.55 -29.26 -19.38
CA THR A 188 -13.88 -29.75 -18.94
C THR A 188 -14.02 -29.77 -17.40
N ALA A 189 -13.11 -29.15 -16.65
CA ALA A 189 -13.15 -29.14 -15.21
C ALA A 189 -14.39 -28.38 -14.68
N SER A 190 -15.03 -28.96 -13.69
CA SER A 190 -16.14 -28.33 -12.98
C SER A 190 -15.64 -27.23 -12.02
N ASP A 191 -16.53 -26.32 -11.59
CA ASP A 191 -16.22 -25.30 -10.57
C ASP A 191 -15.71 -25.93 -9.27
N ALA A 192 -16.20 -27.11 -8.88
CA ALA A 192 -15.72 -27.83 -7.72
C ALA A 192 -14.25 -28.28 -7.89
N GLN A 193 -13.87 -28.75 -9.06
CA GLN A 193 -12.48 -29.15 -9.36
C GLN A 193 -11.57 -27.91 -9.42
N LEU A 194 -12.03 -26.79 -9.97
CA LEU A 194 -11.30 -25.53 -9.96
C LEU A 194 -11.08 -25.01 -8.53
N SER A 195 -12.12 -25.03 -7.72
CA SER A 195 -12.05 -24.64 -6.29
C SER A 195 -11.09 -25.53 -5.52
N ALA A 196 -11.13 -26.85 -5.71
CA ALA A 196 -10.22 -27.79 -5.10
C ALA A 196 -8.75 -27.56 -5.51
N ALA A 197 -8.51 -27.27 -6.80
CA ALA A 197 -7.17 -26.94 -7.28
C ALA A 197 -6.63 -25.66 -6.64
N ILE A 198 -7.44 -24.60 -6.54
CA ILE A 198 -7.05 -23.36 -5.86
C ILE A 198 -6.76 -23.62 -4.38
N ALA A 199 -7.61 -24.39 -3.69
CA ALA A 199 -7.39 -24.73 -2.29
C ALA A 199 -6.13 -25.58 -2.07
N HIS A 200 -5.77 -26.43 -3.02
CA HIS A 200 -4.52 -27.20 -2.96
C HIS A 200 -3.27 -26.37 -3.17
N ILE A 201 -3.37 -25.33 -4.00
CA ILE A 201 -2.26 -24.38 -4.25
C ILE A 201 -2.05 -23.49 -3.04
N TRP A 202 -3.12 -23.12 -2.35
CA TRP A 202 -3.11 -22.22 -1.19
C TRP A 202 -2.58 -22.92 0.07
#